data_da83e2b155d444b1ec07272e7b681d6c
#
_entry.id   da83e2b155d444b1ec07272e7b681d6c
#
_cell.length_a   1.000
_cell.length_b   1.000
_cell.length_c   1.000
_cell.angle_alpha   90.00
_cell.angle_beta   90.00
_cell.angle_gamma   90.00
#
_symmetry.space_group_name_H-M   'P 1'
#
loop_
_entity.id
_entity.type
_entity.pdbx_description
1 polymer ?
#
loop_
_entity_poly.entity_id
_entity_poly.type
_entity_poly.pdbx_seq_one_letter_code
_entity_poly.pdbx_strand_id
1 'polypeptide(L)'
;DDVLLESAKITVNNGHILSGKVMEVNGELLENRGQINAVKSIKLSAKDDITNIDAGLIKSGGELTITSQEGRLQNINSDPVRFNKSGIIAVDKATIDAALGFTNNKAHIQSGKSLEILTKGSFLNDSGNMIAGELLTLRVDGDVENLSGGAIQGIKGVRVRGYDNLSTSKSLTNTGSISAGFKQEGLLTIPGTVDILTKETITNTGVIQA
;
A
#
# COMPACT_ATOMS: atom_id res chain seq x y z
N ASP A 1 8.40 -24.26 6.28
CA ASP A 1 9.45 -24.25 5.25
C ASP A 1 9.33 -22.96 4.45
N ASP A 2 10.44 -22.57 3.80
CA ASP A 2 10.49 -21.41 2.92
C ASP A 2 9.94 -21.78 1.53
N VAL A 3 9.44 -20.77 0.80
CA VAL A 3 8.97 -20.91 -0.58
C VAL A 3 9.70 -19.89 -1.45
N LEU A 4 10.36 -20.38 -2.49
CA LEU A 4 10.96 -19.56 -3.54
C LEU A 4 10.29 -19.93 -4.87
N LEU A 5 9.71 -18.95 -5.54
CA LEU A 5 9.15 -19.08 -6.88
C LEU A 5 9.85 -18.10 -7.82
N GLU A 6 10.36 -18.60 -8.93
CA GLU A 6 11.01 -17.80 -9.96
C GLU A 6 10.39 -18.08 -11.33
N SER A 7 10.09 -17.04 -12.06
CA SER A 7 9.53 -17.13 -13.40
C SER A 7 10.26 -16.15 -14.33
N ALA A 8 10.67 -16.64 -15.49
CA ALA A 8 11.30 -15.78 -16.50
C ALA A 8 10.32 -14.86 -17.24
N LYS A 9 9.01 -15.03 -17.03
CA LYS A 9 7.98 -14.24 -17.72
C LYS A 9 6.86 -13.81 -16.76
N ILE A 10 5.81 -14.62 -16.66
CA ILE A 10 4.59 -14.24 -15.95
C ILE A 10 4.34 -15.23 -14.82
N THR A 11 4.05 -14.71 -13.63
CA THR A 11 3.56 -15.48 -12.50
C THR A 11 2.11 -15.10 -12.23
N VAL A 12 1.18 -16.04 -12.42
CA VAL A 12 -0.26 -15.84 -12.13
C VAL A 12 -0.68 -16.79 -11.01
N ASN A 13 -1.18 -16.23 -9.92
CA ASN A 13 -1.75 -17.00 -8.83
C ASN A 13 -3.28 -16.87 -8.80
N ASN A 14 -3.97 -17.95 -9.11
CA ASN A 14 -5.44 -18.07 -8.94
C ASN A 14 -5.84 -18.96 -7.75
N GLY A 15 -4.87 -19.53 -7.05
CA GLY A 15 -5.06 -20.47 -5.95
C GLY A 15 -4.42 -19.97 -4.65
N HIS A 16 -3.69 -20.87 -3.98
CA HIS A 16 -3.04 -20.57 -2.71
C HIS A 16 -1.55 -20.86 -2.82
N ILE A 17 -0.73 -19.86 -2.46
CA ILE A 17 0.70 -20.01 -2.24
C ILE A 17 0.94 -19.78 -0.75
N LEU A 18 1.39 -20.80 -0.03
CA LEU A 18 1.51 -20.77 1.42
C LEU A 18 2.93 -21.11 1.84
N SER A 19 3.51 -20.32 2.74
CA SER A 19 4.81 -20.58 3.35
C SER A 19 4.70 -20.58 4.88
N GLY A 20 5.30 -21.59 5.52
CA GLY A 20 5.44 -21.66 6.98
C GLY A 20 6.48 -20.69 7.55
N LYS A 21 7.29 -20.05 6.71
CA LYS A 21 8.32 -19.09 7.11
C LYS A 21 8.40 -17.93 6.15
N VAL A 22 9.36 -17.94 5.24
CA VAL A 22 9.65 -16.88 4.27
C VAL A 22 9.12 -17.26 2.90
N MET A 23 8.60 -16.28 2.19
CA MET A 23 8.21 -16.44 0.79
C MET A 23 8.91 -15.40 -0.05
N GLU A 24 9.48 -15.84 -1.15
CA GLU A 24 10.03 -14.98 -2.20
C GLU A 24 9.43 -15.40 -3.54
N VAL A 25 8.88 -14.42 -4.27
CA VAL A 25 8.32 -14.62 -5.61
C VAL A 25 8.93 -13.59 -6.54
N ASN A 26 9.60 -14.07 -7.59
CA ASN A 26 10.27 -13.23 -8.58
C ASN A 26 9.70 -13.52 -9.97
N GLY A 27 9.48 -12.48 -10.77
CA GLY A 27 8.99 -12.65 -12.14
C GLY A 27 9.17 -11.40 -13.00
N GLU A 28 8.84 -11.51 -14.27
CA GLU A 28 8.74 -10.35 -15.14
C GLU A 28 7.46 -9.57 -14.83
N LEU A 29 6.33 -10.28 -14.67
CA LEU A 29 5.02 -9.76 -14.28
C LEU A 29 4.41 -10.65 -13.20
N LEU A 30 3.75 -10.07 -12.20
CA LEU A 30 3.04 -10.80 -11.15
C LEU A 30 1.56 -10.41 -11.13
N GLU A 31 0.68 -11.42 -11.21
CA GLU A 31 -0.76 -11.24 -11.04
C GLU A 31 -1.27 -12.16 -9.93
N ASN A 32 -1.92 -11.59 -8.92
CA ASN A 32 -2.53 -12.34 -7.82
C ASN A 32 -4.04 -12.13 -7.77
N ARG A 33 -4.78 -13.20 -8.00
CA ARG A 33 -6.25 -13.31 -7.81
C ARG A 33 -6.62 -14.24 -6.65
N GLY A 34 -5.64 -14.95 -6.12
CA GLY A 34 -5.77 -15.93 -5.05
C GLY A 34 -5.13 -15.45 -3.76
N GLN A 35 -4.54 -16.35 -3.01
CA GLN A 35 -3.90 -16.05 -1.74
C GLN A 35 -2.39 -16.29 -1.79
N ILE A 36 -1.63 -15.34 -1.31
CA ILE A 36 -0.19 -15.43 -1.07
C ILE A 36 0.01 -15.17 0.43
N ASN A 37 0.37 -16.19 1.20
CA ASN A 37 0.49 -16.08 2.65
C ASN A 37 1.83 -16.65 3.14
N ALA A 38 2.52 -15.92 4.01
CA ALA A 38 3.69 -16.39 4.72
C ALA A 38 3.62 -16.06 6.21
N VAL A 39 4.13 -16.97 7.06
CA VAL A 39 4.09 -16.79 8.52
C VAL A 39 5.10 -15.73 8.98
N LYS A 40 6.26 -15.57 8.31
CA LYS A 40 7.29 -14.62 8.73
C LYS A 40 7.37 -13.40 7.83
N SER A 41 7.74 -13.59 6.57
CA SER A 41 7.91 -12.47 5.65
C SER A 41 7.58 -12.85 4.21
N ILE A 42 7.21 -11.85 3.44
CA ILE A 42 6.97 -11.95 2.00
C ILE A 42 7.82 -10.92 1.28
N LYS A 43 8.48 -11.36 0.21
CA LYS A 43 9.12 -10.52 -0.79
C LYS A 43 8.57 -10.88 -2.17
N LEU A 44 7.91 -9.94 -2.80
CA LEU A 44 7.43 -10.04 -4.18
C LEU A 44 8.24 -9.07 -5.04
N SER A 45 8.77 -9.54 -6.13
CA SER A 45 9.55 -8.71 -7.05
C SER A 45 9.15 -9.01 -8.48
N ALA A 46 8.78 -7.99 -9.23
CA ALA A 46 8.59 -8.07 -10.66
C ALA A 46 9.45 -7.03 -11.37
N LYS A 47 9.88 -7.36 -12.61
CA LYS A 47 10.49 -6.37 -13.48
C LYS A 47 9.46 -5.32 -13.89
N ASP A 48 8.31 -5.78 -14.38
CA ASP A 48 7.20 -4.97 -14.86
C ASP A 48 6.09 -4.84 -13.79
N ASP A 49 4.82 -4.96 -14.19
CA ASP A 49 3.68 -4.71 -13.33
C ASP A 49 3.46 -5.79 -12.26
N ILE A 50 2.97 -5.35 -11.11
CA ILE A 50 2.39 -6.21 -10.07
C ILE A 50 0.93 -5.85 -9.91
N THR A 51 0.05 -6.85 -10.05
CA THR A 51 -1.40 -6.68 -9.94
C THR A 51 -1.97 -7.62 -8.89
N ASN A 52 -2.61 -7.07 -7.86
CA ASN A 52 -3.39 -7.81 -6.87
C ASN A 52 -4.85 -7.43 -7.06
N ILE A 53 -5.65 -8.32 -7.64
CA ILE A 53 -6.99 -8.01 -8.13
C ILE A 53 -8.05 -8.99 -7.63
N ASP A 54 -9.31 -8.59 -7.74
CA ASP A 54 -10.49 -9.34 -7.33
C ASP A 54 -10.42 -9.71 -5.84
N ALA A 55 -10.39 -11.00 -5.53
CA ALA A 55 -10.23 -11.50 -4.16
C ALA A 55 -8.75 -11.71 -3.76
N GLY A 56 -7.81 -11.16 -4.52
CA GLY A 56 -6.37 -11.32 -4.26
C GLY A 56 -5.98 -10.87 -2.85
N LEU A 57 -5.38 -11.77 -2.10
CA LEU A 57 -4.85 -11.50 -0.76
C LEU A 57 -3.35 -11.76 -0.74
N ILE A 58 -2.59 -10.76 -0.30
CA ILE A 58 -1.16 -10.90 0.04
C ILE A 58 -1.04 -10.63 1.53
N LYS A 59 -0.69 -11.67 2.32
CA LYS A 59 -0.64 -11.55 3.79
C LYS A 59 0.66 -12.08 4.36
N SER A 60 1.41 -11.19 5.00
CA SER A 60 2.63 -11.51 5.75
C SER A 60 2.37 -11.50 7.26
N GLY A 61 2.85 -12.53 7.97
CA GLY A 61 2.87 -12.58 9.42
C GLY A 61 3.96 -11.71 10.07
N GLY A 62 4.81 -11.08 9.28
CA GLY A 62 5.83 -10.12 9.70
C GLY A 62 6.00 -9.04 8.63
N GLU A 63 7.22 -8.87 8.11
CA GLU A 63 7.52 -7.86 7.11
C GLU A 63 7.01 -8.25 5.71
N LEU A 64 6.64 -7.25 4.94
CA LEU A 64 6.22 -7.37 3.55
C LEU A 64 7.00 -6.38 2.69
N THR A 65 7.61 -6.88 1.62
CA THR A 65 8.23 -6.04 0.58
C THR A 65 7.65 -6.42 -0.77
N ILE A 66 7.18 -5.42 -1.50
CA ILE A 66 6.69 -5.58 -2.87
C ILE A 66 7.41 -4.56 -3.75
N THR A 67 8.04 -5.02 -4.83
CA THR A 67 8.82 -4.16 -5.74
C THR A 67 8.45 -4.44 -7.20
N SER A 68 7.95 -3.41 -7.88
CA SER A 68 7.82 -3.35 -9.33
C SER A 68 8.91 -2.43 -9.88
N GLN A 69 9.93 -3.00 -10.54
CA GLN A 69 11.18 -2.29 -10.86
C GLN A 69 11.02 -1.27 -11.98
N GLU A 70 10.24 -1.59 -13.01
CA GLU A 70 10.01 -0.78 -14.21
C GLU A 70 8.52 -0.56 -14.50
N GLY A 71 7.63 -1.12 -13.67
CA GLY A 71 6.18 -1.12 -13.88
C GLY A 71 5.39 -0.40 -12.79
N ARG A 72 4.11 -0.72 -12.74
CA ARG A 72 3.12 -0.21 -11.77
C ARG A 72 2.73 -1.28 -10.77
N LEU A 73 2.24 -0.84 -9.62
CA LEU A 73 1.52 -1.71 -8.70
C LEU A 73 0.04 -1.31 -8.64
N GLN A 74 -0.84 -2.30 -8.84
CA GLN A 74 -2.27 -2.14 -8.76
C GLN A 74 -2.85 -3.09 -7.72
N ASN A 75 -3.51 -2.55 -6.69
CA ASN A 75 -4.28 -3.29 -5.70
C ASN A 75 -5.75 -2.94 -5.90
N ILE A 76 -6.52 -3.83 -6.52
CA ILE A 76 -7.88 -3.56 -6.98
C ILE A 76 -8.80 -4.66 -6.46
N ASN A 77 -9.79 -4.28 -5.69
CA ASN A 77 -10.84 -5.19 -5.22
C ASN A 77 -12.15 -4.89 -5.94
N SER A 78 -12.52 -5.73 -6.88
CA SER A 78 -13.79 -5.64 -7.62
C SER A 78 -14.96 -6.34 -6.92
N ASP A 79 -14.70 -7.07 -5.83
CA ASP A 79 -15.74 -7.77 -5.05
C ASP A 79 -16.09 -7.00 -3.77
N PRO A 80 -17.21 -6.26 -3.75
CA PRO A 80 -17.60 -5.47 -2.58
C PRO A 80 -17.94 -6.33 -1.35
N VAL A 81 -18.26 -7.59 -1.53
CA VAL A 81 -18.58 -8.53 -0.43
C VAL A 81 -17.30 -8.99 0.28
N ARG A 82 -16.16 -8.98 -0.41
CA ARG A 82 -14.87 -9.46 0.11
C ARG A 82 -13.90 -8.35 0.49
N PHE A 83 -14.35 -7.12 0.55
CA PHE A 83 -13.53 -5.94 0.85
C PHE A 83 -12.57 -6.15 2.05
N ASN A 84 -13.00 -6.85 3.11
CA ASN A 84 -12.18 -7.13 4.29
C ASN A 84 -11.36 -8.43 4.21
N LYS A 85 -11.44 -9.18 3.11
CA LYS A 85 -10.77 -10.47 2.92
C LYS A 85 -9.77 -10.48 1.77
N SER A 86 -9.60 -9.37 1.11
CA SER A 86 -8.67 -9.17 0.01
C SER A 86 -7.78 -7.97 0.30
N GLY A 87 -6.68 -7.85 -0.43
CA GLY A 87 -5.76 -6.72 -0.32
C GLY A 87 -4.37 -7.12 0.14
N ILE A 88 -3.67 -6.18 0.76
CA ILE A 88 -2.26 -6.33 1.16
C ILE A 88 -2.16 -6.11 2.67
N ILE A 89 -1.67 -7.11 3.40
CA ILE A 89 -1.62 -7.08 4.86
C ILE A 89 -0.22 -7.51 5.35
N ALA A 90 0.38 -6.71 6.22
CA ALA A 90 1.60 -7.04 6.96
C ALA A 90 1.36 -6.89 8.47
N VAL A 91 1.82 -7.83 9.28
CA VAL A 91 1.74 -7.70 10.75
C VAL A 91 2.75 -6.67 11.27
N ASP A 92 3.92 -6.59 10.65
CA ASP A 92 4.95 -5.61 11.01
C ASP A 92 4.99 -4.46 9.99
N LYS A 93 6.11 -4.30 9.30
CA LYS A 93 6.32 -3.25 8.30
C LYS A 93 5.89 -3.71 6.91
N ALA A 94 5.25 -2.83 6.16
CA ALA A 94 5.06 -2.99 4.72
C ALA A 94 5.82 -1.92 3.95
N THR A 95 6.57 -2.34 2.92
CA THR A 95 7.23 -1.46 1.96
C THR A 95 6.79 -1.86 0.56
N ILE A 96 6.26 -0.91 -0.18
CA ILE A 96 5.77 -1.09 -1.55
C ILE A 96 6.47 -0.07 -2.44
N ASP A 97 7.24 -0.53 -3.41
CA ASP A 97 7.93 0.33 -4.38
C ASP A 97 7.48 0.00 -5.80
N ALA A 98 6.93 0.98 -6.50
CA ALA A 98 6.38 0.84 -7.85
C ALA A 98 6.90 1.97 -8.74
N ALA A 99 7.80 1.67 -9.68
CA ALA A 99 8.52 2.69 -10.44
C ALA A 99 7.62 3.66 -11.22
N LEU A 100 6.56 3.18 -11.88
CA LEU A 100 5.73 4.01 -12.77
C LEU A 100 4.41 4.49 -12.16
N GLY A 101 4.02 3.99 -10.99
CA GLY A 101 2.80 4.42 -10.33
C GLY A 101 2.19 3.36 -9.42
N PHE A 102 1.37 3.84 -8.48
CA PHE A 102 0.68 3.01 -7.53
C PHE A 102 -0.82 3.31 -7.52
N THR A 103 -1.65 2.26 -7.54
CA THR A 103 -3.11 2.37 -7.46
C THR A 103 -3.67 1.44 -6.39
N ASN A 104 -4.45 2.00 -5.46
CA ASN A 104 -5.28 1.26 -4.51
C ASN A 104 -6.74 1.63 -4.75
N ASN A 105 -7.48 0.79 -5.46
CA ASN A 105 -8.87 1.07 -5.84
C ASN A 105 -9.81 0.08 -5.17
N LYS A 106 -10.71 0.58 -4.31
CA LYS A 106 -11.67 -0.23 -3.53
C LYS A 106 -11.01 -1.41 -2.81
N ALA A 107 -9.75 -1.24 -2.40
CA ALA A 107 -8.94 -2.28 -1.82
C ALA A 107 -8.36 -1.85 -0.46
N HIS A 108 -7.90 -2.85 0.30
CA HIS A 108 -7.37 -2.64 1.63
C HIS A 108 -5.86 -2.86 1.65
N ILE A 109 -5.15 -1.96 2.35
CA ILE A 109 -3.74 -2.12 2.68
C ILE A 109 -3.57 -1.84 4.17
N GLN A 110 -2.99 -2.79 4.89
CA GLN A 110 -2.77 -2.64 6.32
C GLN A 110 -1.37 -3.08 6.72
N SER A 111 -0.76 -2.30 7.60
CA SER A 111 0.47 -2.66 8.29
C SER A 111 0.28 -2.47 9.79
N GLY A 112 0.74 -3.44 10.59
CA GLY A 112 0.69 -3.34 12.06
C GLY A 112 1.65 -2.31 12.62
N LYS A 113 2.72 -1.96 11.89
CA LYS A 113 3.66 -0.90 12.24
C LYS A 113 3.68 0.17 11.14
N SER A 114 4.76 0.31 10.40
CA SER A 114 4.88 1.33 9.35
C SER A 114 4.47 0.81 7.98
N LEU A 115 3.80 1.65 7.23
CA LEU A 115 3.50 1.47 5.82
C LEU A 115 4.23 2.53 5.01
N GLU A 116 5.07 2.09 4.09
CA GLU A 116 5.78 2.98 3.19
C GLU A 116 5.45 2.61 1.74
N ILE A 117 4.98 3.58 0.97
CA ILE A 117 4.71 3.45 -0.46
C ILE A 117 5.56 4.44 -1.22
N LEU A 118 6.32 3.92 -2.18
CA LEU A 118 7.24 4.67 -3.00
C LEU A 118 6.82 4.55 -4.47
N THR A 119 6.82 5.68 -5.18
CA THR A 119 6.69 5.69 -6.64
C THR A 119 7.26 6.95 -7.25
N LYS A 120 7.95 6.82 -8.39
CA LYS A 120 8.34 7.96 -9.23
C LYS A 120 7.18 8.47 -10.09
N GLY A 121 6.16 7.65 -10.32
CA GLY A 121 4.91 8.02 -10.95
C GLY A 121 3.90 8.64 -9.98
N SER A 122 2.63 8.60 -10.33
CA SER A 122 1.54 9.09 -9.49
C SER A 122 1.02 8.01 -8.54
N PHE A 123 0.45 8.45 -7.43
CA PHE A 123 -0.23 7.63 -6.44
C PHE A 123 -1.73 7.91 -6.47
N LEU A 124 -2.54 6.85 -6.55
CA LEU A 124 -4.00 6.93 -6.49
C LEU A 124 -4.54 6.01 -5.39
N ASN A 125 -5.33 6.55 -4.47
CA ASN A 125 -6.19 5.81 -3.55
C ASN A 125 -7.65 6.21 -3.80
N ASP A 126 -8.35 5.41 -4.60
CA ASP A 126 -9.76 5.66 -4.94
C ASP A 126 -10.67 4.69 -4.18
N SER A 127 -11.47 5.21 -3.26
CA SER A 127 -12.34 4.40 -2.38
C SER A 127 -11.59 3.30 -1.62
N GLY A 128 -10.27 3.36 -1.57
CA GLY A 128 -9.40 2.40 -0.89
C GLY A 128 -9.17 2.78 0.57
N ASN A 129 -8.80 1.79 1.37
CA ASN A 129 -8.48 1.99 2.78
C ASN A 129 -7.02 1.59 3.06
N MET A 130 -6.22 2.53 3.58
CA MET A 130 -4.82 2.34 3.89
C MET A 130 -4.56 2.70 5.35
N ILE A 131 -4.06 1.73 6.12
CA ILE A 131 -3.87 1.87 7.56
C ILE A 131 -2.46 1.44 7.96
N ALA A 132 -1.76 2.30 8.71
CA ALA A 132 -0.54 1.95 9.42
C ALA A 132 -0.73 2.06 10.92
N GLY A 133 -0.31 1.05 11.68
CA GLY A 133 -0.33 1.06 13.14
C GLY A 133 0.63 2.08 13.75
N GLU A 134 1.57 2.60 12.96
CA GLU A 134 2.48 3.68 13.35
C GLU A 134 2.47 4.78 12.28
N LEU A 135 3.51 4.86 11.47
CA LEU A 135 3.70 5.89 10.45
C LEU A 135 3.31 5.37 9.07
N LEU A 136 2.45 6.10 8.38
CA LEU A 136 2.20 5.94 6.95
C LEU A 136 2.99 6.98 6.18
N THR A 137 3.83 6.54 5.26
CA THR A 137 4.66 7.43 4.42
C THR A 137 4.35 7.17 2.96
N LEU A 138 4.00 8.21 2.23
CA LEU A 138 3.91 8.24 0.77
C LEU A 138 5.11 9.02 0.24
N ARG A 139 5.94 8.35 -0.57
CA ARG A 139 7.09 8.92 -1.27
C ARG A 139 6.80 8.91 -2.78
N VAL A 140 6.34 10.02 -3.30
CA VAL A 140 5.73 10.14 -4.63
C VAL A 140 6.29 11.34 -5.36
N ASP A 141 6.87 11.16 -6.57
CA ASP A 141 7.31 12.29 -7.39
C ASP A 141 6.17 12.89 -8.22
N GLY A 142 5.20 12.07 -8.61
CA GLY A 142 4.00 12.49 -9.34
C GLY A 142 2.91 13.08 -8.44
N ASP A 143 1.69 13.07 -8.96
CA ASP A 143 0.51 13.53 -8.23
C ASP A 143 0.07 12.51 -7.18
N VAL A 144 -0.42 13.00 -6.04
CA VAL A 144 -1.01 12.21 -4.96
C VAL A 144 -2.51 12.46 -4.96
N GLU A 145 -3.30 11.42 -5.19
CA GLU A 145 -4.76 11.50 -5.26
C GLU A 145 -5.40 10.55 -4.26
N ASN A 146 -6.22 11.09 -3.35
CA ASN A 146 -7.05 10.33 -2.42
C ASN A 146 -8.51 10.70 -2.67
N LEU A 147 -9.21 9.85 -3.44
CA LEU A 147 -10.48 10.18 -4.06
C LEU A 147 -11.63 9.32 -3.50
N SER A 148 -12.86 9.75 -3.79
CA SER A 148 -14.08 8.96 -3.62
C SER A 148 -14.27 8.34 -2.23
N GLY A 149 -13.90 9.05 -1.17
CA GLY A 149 -13.98 8.56 0.21
C GLY A 149 -12.83 7.62 0.59
N GLY A 150 -11.75 7.58 -0.19
CA GLY A 150 -10.52 6.87 0.17
C GLY A 150 -9.98 7.32 1.52
N ALA A 151 -9.48 6.37 2.32
CA ALA A 151 -8.94 6.63 3.65
C ALA A 151 -7.44 6.33 3.70
N ILE A 152 -6.65 7.27 4.21
CA ILE A 152 -5.21 7.15 4.47
C ILE A 152 -4.99 7.48 5.94
N GLN A 153 -4.59 6.49 6.74
CA GLN A 153 -4.46 6.64 8.18
C GLN A 153 -3.13 6.09 8.71
N GLY A 154 -2.45 6.88 9.53
CA GLY A 154 -1.32 6.44 10.34
C GLY A 154 -1.51 6.82 11.80
N ILE A 155 -1.44 5.87 12.74
CA ILE A 155 -1.72 6.16 14.16
C ILE A 155 -0.74 7.20 14.72
N LYS A 156 0.56 7.10 14.42
CA LYS A 156 1.56 8.10 14.84
C LYS A 156 1.70 9.25 13.85
N GLY A 157 1.37 9.02 12.58
CA GLY A 157 1.46 10.07 11.57
C GLY A 157 1.23 9.61 10.15
N VAL A 158 0.94 10.60 9.31
CA VAL A 158 0.94 10.48 7.85
C VAL A 158 1.93 11.47 7.29
N ARG A 159 2.82 11.01 6.40
CA ARG A 159 3.81 11.84 5.72
C ARG A 159 3.70 11.69 4.21
N VAL A 160 3.69 12.81 3.51
CA VAL A 160 3.74 12.88 2.04
C VAL A 160 4.97 13.66 1.61
N ARG A 161 5.84 13.04 0.80
CA ARG A 161 7.11 13.57 0.30
C ARG A 161 7.35 13.15 -1.14
N GLY A 162 8.37 13.71 -1.79
CA GLY A 162 8.93 13.15 -3.02
C GLY A 162 9.64 11.82 -2.80
N TYR A 163 9.92 11.12 -3.88
CA TYR A 163 10.46 9.75 -3.87
C TYR A 163 11.77 9.61 -3.07
N ASP A 164 12.66 10.56 -3.14
CA ASP A 164 13.94 10.57 -2.42
C ASP A 164 13.81 10.97 -0.94
N ASN A 165 12.59 11.26 -0.45
CA ASN A 165 12.29 11.73 0.92
C ASN A 165 12.83 13.13 1.28
N LEU A 166 13.57 13.76 0.40
CA LEU A 166 14.09 15.13 0.54
C LEU A 166 13.33 16.11 -0.36
N SER A 167 12.82 15.62 -1.48
CA SER A 167 12.00 16.37 -2.42
C SER A 167 10.53 16.42 -1.99
N THR A 168 9.74 17.08 -2.81
CA THR A 168 8.30 17.24 -2.65
C THR A 168 7.57 16.41 -3.69
N SER A 169 6.38 15.88 -3.39
CA SER A 169 5.46 15.39 -4.41
C SER A 169 5.01 16.54 -5.32
N LYS A 170 4.46 16.21 -6.49
CA LYS A 170 4.02 17.24 -7.45
C LYS A 170 2.81 17.99 -6.90
N SER A 171 1.70 17.30 -6.66
CA SER A 171 0.48 17.88 -6.09
C SER A 171 -0.21 16.90 -5.16
N LEU A 172 -1.20 17.39 -4.39
CA LEU A 172 -2.12 16.57 -3.62
C LEU A 172 -3.56 16.95 -3.92
N THR A 173 -4.39 15.96 -4.28
CA THR A 173 -5.86 16.09 -4.32
C THR A 173 -6.47 15.14 -3.31
N ASN A 174 -7.23 15.67 -2.34
CA ASN A 174 -7.92 14.86 -1.33
C ASN A 174 -9.41 15.17 -1.32
N THR A 175 -10.24 14.19 -1.66
CA THR A 175 -11.70 14.22 -1.49
C THR A 175 -12.18 13.18 -0.46
N GLY A 176 -11.26 12.37 0.06
CA GLY A 176 -11.46 11.38 1.11
C GLY A 176 -10.96 11.86 2.47
N SER A 177 -10.31 10.98 3.22
CA SER A 177 -9.71 11.31 4.50
C SER A 177 -8.21 11.00 4.55
N ILE A 178 -7.45 11.92 5.11
CA ILE A 178 -6.05 11.74 5.51
C ILE A 178 -5.99 12.04 7.00
N SER A 179 -5.67 11.06 7.82
CA SER A 179 -5.73 11.22 9.28
C SER A 179 -4.53 10.64 10.00
N ALA A 180 -4.13 11.32 11.06
CA ALA A 180 -3.15 10.83 12.02
C ALA A 180 -3.74 10.84 13.43
N GLY A 181 -3.17 10.03 14.32
CA GLY A 181 -3.68 9.87 15.67
C GLY A 181 -4.82 8.86 15.75
N PHE A 182 -5.22 8.58 16.98
CA PHE A 182 -6.33 7.69 17.29
C PHE A 182 -7.13 8.25 18.47
N LYS A 183 -8.43 8.37 18.29
CA LYS A 183 -9.36 8.76 19.35
C LYS A 183 -10.36 7.63 19.57
N GLN A 184 -10.35 7.06 20.75
CA GLN A 184 -11.37 6.10 21.19
C GLN A 184 -12.20 6.75 22.30
N GLU A 185 -13.53 6.66 22.21
CA GLU A 185 -14.39 7.20 23.26
C GLU A 185 -14.02 6.59 24.63
N GLY A 186 -13.79 7.47 25.62
CA GLY A 186 -13.39 7.06 26.98
C GLY A 186 -11.90 6.72 27.18
N LEU A 187 -11.06 6.81 26.17
CA LEU A 187 -9.62 6.54 26.25
C LEU A 187 -8.78 7.77 25.86
N LEU A 188 -7.49 7.71 26.23
CA LEU A 188 -6.51 8.75 25.85
C LEU A 188 -6.42 8.90 24.31
N THR A 189 -6.48 10.13 23.84
CA THR A 189 -6.15 10.46 22.45
C THR A 189 -4.67 10.19 22.22
N ILE A 190 -4.34 9.38 21.23
CA ILE A 190 -2.95 9.24 20.74
C ILE A 190 -2.76 10.35 19.71
N PRO A 191 -1.92 11.36 19.99
CA PRO A 191 -1.65 12.41 19.01
C PRO A 191 -0.87 11.86 17.84
N GLY A 192 -1.19 12.34 16.64
CA GLY A 192 -0.45 12.04 15.44
C GLY A 192 -0.03 13.33 14.73
N THR A 193 0.69 13.20 13.63
CA THR A 193 1.09 14.33 12.79
C THR A 193 0.76 14.06 11.33
N VAL A 194 0.11 15.00 10.66
CA VAL A 194 -0.02 14.99 9.20
C VAL A 194 0.98 16.00 8.63
N ASP A 195 1.91 15.52 7.83
CA ASP A 195 3.03 16.27 7.29
C ASP A 195 3.09 16.09 5.77
N ILE A 196 2.67 17.10 5.02
CA ILE A 196 2.51 17.07 3.57
C ILE A 196 3.37 18.16 2.94
N LEU A 197 4.25 17.76 2.02
CA LEU A 197 5.04 18.66 1.19
C LEU A 197 4.79 18.40 -0.28
N THR A 198 4.23 19.38 -0.97
CA THR A 198 4.01 19.37 -2.42
C THR A 198 4.72 20.54 -3.08
N LYS A 199 5.07 20.37 -4.37
CA LYS A 199 5.72 21.41 -5.17
C LYS A 199 4.70 22.42 -5.74
N GLU A 200 3.54 21.93 -6.13
CA GLU A 200 2.52 22.74 -6.83
C GLU A 200 1.33 23.04 -5.91
N THR A 201 0.29 22.22 -5.95
CA THR A 201 -0.99 22.51 -5.29
C THR A 201 -1.40 21.47 -4.26
N ILE A 202 -2.13 21.92 -3.25
CA ILE A 202 -2.93 21.08 -2.36
C ILE A 202 -4.39 21.46 -2.57
N THR A 203 -5.19 20.54 -3.10
CA THR A 203 -6.64 20.67 -3.23
C THR A 203 -7.30 19.72 -2.23
N ASN A 204 -8.02 20.27 -1.24
CA ASN A 204 -8.70 19.46 -0.23
C ASN A 204 -10.17 19.84 -0.15
N THR A 205 -11.06 18.91 -0.49
CA THR A 205 -12.50 18.99 -0.25
C THR A 205 -13.00 17.91 0.71
N GLY A 206 -12.10 17.05 1.16
CA GLY A 206 -12.32 16.02 2.17
C GLY A 206 -11.79 16.44 3.55
N VAL A 207 -11.28 15.47 4.31
CA VAL A 207 -10.77 15.67 5.67
C VAL A 207 -9.24 15.47 5.70
N ILE A 208 -8.53 16.42 6.32
CA ILE A 208 -7.13 16.27 6.74
C ILE A 208 -7.09 16.63 8.22
N GLN A 209 -6.71 15.68 9.07
CA GLN A 209 -6.72 15.86 10.53
C GLN A 209 -5.58 15.12 11.24
N ALA A 210 -5.16 15.63 12.38
CA ALA A 210 -4.19 15.02 13.28
C ALA A 210 -4.68 15.10 14.74
#